data_df6fd2a63a8cbdb37ab6cf9e797e9344
#
_entry.id   df6fd2a63a8cbdb37ab6cf9e797e9344
#
_cell.length_a   1.000
_cell.length_b   1.000
_cell.length_c   1.000
_cell.angle_alpha   90.00
_cell.angle_beta   90.00
_cell.angle_gamma   90.00
#
_symmetry.space_group_name_H-M   'P 1'
#
loop_
_entity.id
_entity.type
_entity.pdbx_description
1 polymer ?
#
loop_
_entity_poly.entity_id
_entity_poly.type
_entity_poly.pdbx_seq_one_letter_code
_entity_poly.pdbx_strand_id
1 'polypeptide(L)'
;MTTPNIELLTAATPNGQKISIFLEELGIPYKTTAIDLSKDEQKYASFLKVNPNGRIPAIVDHSRDSYPVFESGAIFLYLAEHYDKDFKFSFQDSDERMDMIQWLFFQNAGVGPMQGQANHFVRYAPEKIDYGTKRYKNETKRLYSVLEARLQDRDYLAGKGRGKYSIADITTFTWVRWAPWAGIEMTKFPKLKKWCEEIEERDAVRRGLLVPSGEDQIEKLRRNPDVQDPFKAWVRKGQKEIADTHGN
;
A
#
# COMPACT_ATOMS: atom_id res chain seq x y z
N MET A 1 -12.89 -26.26 9.69
CA MET A 1 -12.66 -24.98 9.02
C MET A 1 -12.19 -25.28 7.61
N THR A 2 -12.77 -24.65 6.61
CA THR A 2 -12.31 -24.78 5.21
C THR A 2 -10.92 -24.16 5.08
N THR A 3 -10.04 -24.81 4.33
CA THR A 3 -8.72 -24.23 4.03
C THR A 3 -8.93 -22.90 3.29
N PRO A 4 -8.26 -21.81 3.69
CA PRO A 4 -8.35 -20.54 2.97
C PRO A 4 -7.99 -20.72 1.49
N ASN A 5 -8.78 -20.12 0.63
CA ASN A 5 -8.58 -20.17 -0.82
C ASN A 5 -8.75 -18.75 -1.37
N ILE A 6 -7.74 -17.93 -1.12
CA ILE A 6 -7.71 -16.52 -1.51
C ILE A 6 -6.99 -16.40 -2.86
N GLU A 7 -7.59 -15.67 -3.79
CA GLU A 7 -6.91 -15.18 -4.99
C GLU A 7 -6.63 -13.67 -4.83
N LEU A 8 -5.36 -13.29 -4.94
CA LEU A 8 -4.90 -11.90 -4.90
C LEU A 8 -4.62 -11.42 -6.33
N LEU A 9 -5.40 -10.44 -6.79
CA LEU A 9 -5.19 -9.74 -8.06
C LEU A 9 -4.39 -8.46 -7.77
N THR A 10 -3.13 -8.41 -8.22
CA THR A 10 -2.19 -7.38 -7.76
C THR A 10 -1.11 -7.02 -8.78
N ALA A 11 -0.38 -5.95 -8.50
CA ALA A 11 0.85 -5.54 -9.16
C ALA A 11 1.86 -5.07 -8.10
N ALA A 12 3.16 -5.03 -8.46
CA ALA A 12 4.26 -4.64 -7.56
C ALA A 12 4.26 -3.12 -7.27
N THR A 13 3.26 -2.66 -6.56
CA THR A 13 3.04 -1.26 -6.14
C THR A 13 2.88 -1.19 -4.62
N PRO A 14 3.02 0.00 -4.00
CA PRO A 14 2.78 0.14 -2.56
C PRO A 14 1.42 -0.41 -2.12
N ASN A 15 0.36 -0.21 -2.90
CA ASN A 15 -0.97 -0.72 -2.56
C ASN A 15 -1.10 -2.24 -2.73
N GLY A 16 -0.48 -2.81 -3.78
CA GLY A 16 -0.43 -4.26 -3.98
C GLY A 16 0.32 -4.96 -2.86
N GLN A 17 1.49 -4.42 -2.50
CA GLN A 17 2.35 -4.93 -1.44
C GLN A 17 1.69 -4.92 -0.05
N LYS A 18 0.75 -4.03 0.23
CA LYS A 18 -0.05 -4.07 1.46
C LYS A 18 -0.66 -5.45 1.70
N ILE A 19 -1.32 -5.97 0.68
CA ILE A 19 -2.12 -7.18 0.82
C ILE A 19 -1.27 -8.44 0.73
N SER A 20 -0.26 -8.47 -0.15
CA SER A 20 0.67 -9.60 -0.19
C SER A 20 1.42 -9.76 1.14
N ILE A 21 1.91 -8.66 1.73
CA ILE A 21 2.54 -8.69 3.07
C ILE A 21 1.58 -9.23 4.12
N PHE A 22 0.32 -8.77 4.12
CA PHE A 22 -0.62 -9.21 5.15
C PHE A 22 -0.99 -10.70 4.99
N LEU A 23 -1.14 -11.20 3.77
CA LEU A 23 -1.36 -12.63 3.52
C LEU A 23 -0.16 -13.48 3.98
N GLU A 24 1.07 -13.00 3.76
CA GLU A 24 2.29 -13.65 4.25
C GLU A 24 2.39 -13.63 5.79
N GLU A 25 2.01 -12.53 6.44
CA GLU A 25 1.97 -12.41 7.91
C GLU A 25 0.91 -13.33 8.53
N LEU A 26 -0.25 -13.46 7.90
CA LEU A 26 -1.28 -14.41 8.32
C LEU A 26 -0.86 -15.87 8.13
N GLY A 27 0.13 -16.14 7.27
CA GLY A 27 0.59 -17.49 6.95
C GLY A 27 -0.49 -18.35 6.27
N ILE A 28 -1.42 -17.72 5.55
CA ILE A 28 -2.48 -18.43 4.81
C ILE A 28 -2.07 -18.64 3.36
N PRO A 29 -2.42 -19.79 2.76
CA PRO A 29 -2.15 -20.02 1.35
C PRO A 29 -3.01 -19.10 0.48
N TYR A 30 -2.43 -18.58 -0.59
CA TYR A 30 -3.14 -17.77 -1.56
C TYR A 30 -2.55 -17.96 -2.97
N LYS A 31 -3.38 -17.74 -3.97
CA LYS A 31 -2.99 -17.67 -5.38
C LYS A 31 -2.76 -16.21 -5.75
N THR A 32 -1.71 -15.94 -6.52
CA THR A 32 -1.46 -14.61 -7.06
C THR A 32 -1.80 -14.55 -8.54
N THR A 33 -2.62 -13.57 -8.93
CA THR A 33 -2.86 -13.20 -10.32
C THR A 33 -2.22 -11.84 -10.55
N ALA A 34 -1.10 -11.84 -11.27
CA ALA A 34 -0.40 -10.61 -11.64
C ALA A 34 -1.22 -9.83 -12.68
N ILE A 35 -1.43 -8.55 -12.43
CA ILE A 35 -2.16 -7.63 -13.32
C ILE A 35 -1.14 -6.71 -14.00
N ASP A 36 -1.02 -6.81 -15.31
CA ASP A 36 -0.15 -5.96 -16.10
C ASP A 36 -0.81 -4.59 -16.33
N LEU A 37 -0.41 -3.62 -15.49
CA LEU A 37 -0.92 -2.26 -15.57
C LEU A 37 -0.55 -1.58 -16.90
N SER A 38 0.55 -1.98 -17.54
CA SER A 38 1.00 -1.40 -18.82
C SER A 38 0.08 -1.78 -19.99
N LYS A 39 -0.63 -2.92 -19.84
CA LYS A 39 -1.63 -3.42 -20.79
C LYS A 39 -3.06 -3.06 -20.42
N ASP A 40 -3.25 -2.26 -19.36
CA ASP A 40 -4.57 -1.88 -18.83
C ASP A 40 -5.45 -3.08 -18.43
N GLU A 41 -4.85 -4.21 -17.98
CA GLU A 41 -5.59 -5.41 -17.58
C GLU A 41 -6.57 -5.15 -16.44
N GLN A 42 -6.30 -4.17 -15.56
CA GLN A 42 -7.23 -3.72 -14.52
C GLN A 42 -8.51 -3.09 -15.08
N LYS A 43 -8.60 -2.84 -16.40
CA LYS A 43 -9.77 -2.32 -17.11
C LYS A 43 -10.53 -3.41 -17.87
N TYR A 44 -10.01 -4.63 -17.93
CA TYR A 44 -10.69 -5.72 -18.58
C TYR A 44 -12.00 -6.09 -17.86
N ALA A 45 -12.99 -6.52 -18.63
CA ALA A 45 -14.31 -6.88 -18.09
C ALA A 45 -14.23 -7.97 -16.99
N SER A 46 -13.25 -8.87 -17.09
CA SER A 46 -12.99 -9.91 -16.06
C SER A 46 -12.56 -9.30 -14.73
N PHE A 47 -11.65 -8.31 -14.75
CA PHE A 47 -11.21 -7.62 -13.55
C PHE A 47 -12.30 -6.69 -12.98
N LEU A 48 -13.02 -5.98 -13.84
CA LEU A 48 -14.09 -5.05 -13.43
C LEU A 48 -15.25 -5.74 -12.71
N LYS A 49 -15.46 -7.05 -12.93
CA LYS A 49 -16.41 -7.86 -12.15
C LYS A 49 -15.96 -8.03 -10.69
N VAL A 50 -14.67 -8.02 -10.42
CA VAL A 50 -14.09 -8.15 -9.07
C VAL A 50 -13.95 -6.77 -8.43
N ASN A 51 -13.47 -5.78 -9.18
CA ASN A 51 -13.32 -4.40 -8.73
C ASN A 51 -13.81 -3.42 -9.79
N PRO A 52 -15.04 -2.86 -9.64
CA PRO A 52 -15.61 -1.92 -10.60
C PRO A 52 -14.82 -0.60 -10.73
N ASN A 53 -13.98 -0.25 -9.75
CA ASN A 53 -13.09 0.91 -9.82
C ASN A 53 -11.93 0.69 -10.80
N GLY A 54 -11.64 -0.57 -11.17
CA GLY A 54 -10.54 -0.89 -12.08
C GLY A 54 -9.17 -0.50 -11.52
N ARG A 55 -8.92 -0.81 -10.25
CA ARG A 55 -7.66 -0.57 -9.52
C ARG A 55 -7.22 -1.82 -8.77
N ILE A 56 -5.92 -2.07 -8.69
CA ILE A 56 -5.33 -3.07 -7.81
C ILE A 56 -5.09 -2.44 -6.40
N PRO A 57 -5.02 -3.26 -5.33
CA PRO A 57 -5.30 -4.69 -5.26
C PRO A 57 -6.80 -5.00 -5.20
N ALA A 58 -7.15 -6.24 -5.51
CA ALA A 58 -8.42 -6.85 -5.19
C ALA A 58 -8.18 -8.30 -4.76
N ILE A 59 -9.09 -8.89 -3.99
CA ILE A 59 -9.07 -10.32 -3.66
C ILE A 59 -10.39 -10.98 -4.05
N VAL A 60 -10.34 -12.28 -4.28
CA VAL A 60 -11.51 -13.15 -4.34
C VAL A 60 -11.33 -14.26 -3.31
N ASP A 61 -12.28 -14.39 -2.40
CA ASP A 61 -12.28 -15.47 -1.41
C ASP A 61 -13.14 -16.63 -1.90
N HIS A 62 -12.51 -17.62 -2.51
CA HIS A 62 -13.18 -18.78 -3.06
C HIS A 62 -13.72 -19.74 -1.98
N SER A 63 -13.25 -19.64 -0.73
CA SER A 63 -13.81 -20.39 0.39
C SER A 63 -15.15 -19.84 0.91
N ARG A 64 -15.57 -18.66 0.38
CA ARG A 64 -16.79 -17.92 0.76
C ARG A 64 -17.58 -17.48 -0.49
N ASP A 65 -18.04 -18.42 -1.28
CA ASP A 65 -18.80 -18.19 -2.52
C ASP A 65 -18.10 -17.26 -3.53
N SER A 66 -16.78 -17.34 -3.61
CA SER A 66 -15.97 -16.46 -4.47
C SER A 66 -16.26 -14.98 -4.22
N TYR A 67 -16.35 -14.59 -2.95
CA TYR A 67 -16.67 -13.24 -2.52
C TYR A 67 -15.55 -12.26 -2.90
N PRO A 68 -15.83 -11.25 -3.74
CA PRO A 68 -14.82 -10.27 -4.13
C PRO A 68 -14.72 -9.14 -3.10
N VAL A 69 -13.49 -8.71 -2.81
CA VAL A 69 -13.25 -7.53 -1.98
C VAL A 69 -12.24 -6.62 -2.66
N PHE A 70 -12.56 -5.36 -2.76
CA PHE A 70 -11.67 -4.32 -3.26
C PHE A 70 -11.54 -3.19 -2.23
N GLU A 71 -10.65 -2.21 -2.49
CA GLU A 71 -10.11 -1.23 -1.56
C GLU A 71 -9.15 -1.87 -0.54
N SER A 72 -7.89 -1.48 -0.55
CA SER A 72 -6.87 -2.11 0.33
C SER A 72 -7.23 -2.03 1.81
N GLY A 73 -7.87 -0.93 2.25
CA GLY A 73 -8.36 -0.80 3.63
C GLY A 73 -9.48 -1.79 3.96
N ALA A 74 -10.43 -1.99 3.05
CA ALA A 74 -11.51 -2.96 3.21
C ALA A 74 -10.97 -4.39 3.19
N ILE A 75 -10.00 -4.68 2.31
CA ILE A 75 -9.33 -5.99 2.25
C ILE A 75 -8.64 -6.32 3.58
N PHE A 76 -7.94 -5.35 4.20
CA PHE A 76 -7.35 -5.52 5.52
C PHE A 76 -8.38 -5.88 6.58
N LEU A 77 -9.48 -5.14 6.64
CA LEU A 77 -10.55 -5.39 7.62
C LEU A 77 -11.21 -6.74 7.39
N TYR A 78 -11.48 -7.10 6.14
CA TYR A 78 -12.04 -8.40 5.75
C TYR A 78 -11.12 -9.55 6.17
N LEU A 79 -9.84 -9.50 5.83
CA LEU A 79 -8.89 -10.54 6.17
C LEU A 79 -8.66 -10.63 7.69
N ALA A 80 -8.62 -9.49 8.41
CA ALA A 80 -8.52 -9.49 9.86
C ALA A 80 -9.75 -10.14 10.51
N GLU A 81 -10.96 -9.82 10.06
CA GLU A 81 -12.20 -10.38 10.58
C GLU A 81 -12.30 -11.90 10.35
N HIS A 82 -11.89 -12.37 9.18
CA HIS A 82 -12.10 -13.76 8.81
C HIS A 82 -10.91 -14.68 9.10
N TYR A 83 -9.69 -14.17 9.12
CA TYR A 83 -8.47 -14.97 9.15
C TYR A 83 -7.48 -14.63 10.27
N ASP A 84 -7.61 -13.50 10.97
CA ASP A 84 -6.81 -13.15 12.16
C ASP A 84 -7.54 -13.47 13.46
N LYS A 85 -7.92 -14.74 13.65
CA LYS A 85 -8.77 -15.18 14.77
C LYS A 85 -8.14 -14.98 16.15
N ASP A 86 -6.83 -15.00 16.22
CA ASP A 86 -6.05 -14.79 17.45
C ASP A 86 -5.69 -13.32 17.68
N PHE A 87 -6.19 -12.40 16.86
CA PHE A 87 -5.90 -10.97 16.93
C PHE A 87 -4.40 -10.65 16.90
N LYS A 88 -3.62 -11.37 16.11
CA LYS A 88 -2.16 -11.14 15.99
C LYS A 88 -1.85 -9.80 15.37
N PHE A 89 -2.64 -9.37 14.39
CA PHE A 89 -2.46 -8.14 13.60
C PHE A 89 -3.62 -7.17 13.72
N SER A 90 -4.61 -7.52 14.56
CA SER A 90 -5.78 -6.71 14.88
C SER A 90 -6.00 -6.68 16.38
N PHE A 91 -7.11 -6.13 16.87
CA PHE A 91 -7.40 -6.00 18.28
C PHE A 91 -8.80 -6.52 18.61
N GLN A 92 -8.91 -7.26 19.71
CA GLN A 92 -10.18 -7.70 20.27
C GLN A 92 -10.88 -6.57 21.02
N ASP A 93 -10.11 -5.80 21.80
CA ASP A 93 -10.61 -4.61 22.51
C ASP A 93 -11.12 -3.57 21.49
N SER A 94 -12.32 -3.04 21.74
CA SER A 94 -13.01 -2.14 20.81
C SER A 94 -12.29 -0.81 20.61
N ASP A 95 -11.66 -0.28 21.66
CA ASP A 95 -11.01 1.03 21.62
C ASP A 95 -9.65 0.91 20.92
N GLU A 96 -8.89 -0.15 21.22
CA GLU A 96 -7.65 -0.44 20.49
C GLU A 96 -7.91 -0.74 19.01
N ARG A 97 -9.01 -1.44 18.72
CA ARG A 97 -9.45 -1.67 17.34
C ARG A 97 -9.79 -0.37 16.63
N MET A 98 -10.46 0.56 17.32
CA MET A 98 -10.77 1.87 16.76
C MET A 98 -9.50 2.71 16.56
N ASP A 99 -8.54 2.69 17.49
CA ASP A 99 -7.22 3.32 17.31
C ASP A 99 -6.53 2.77 16.04
N MET A 100 -6.52 1.45 15.85
CA MET A 100 -5.98 0.81 14.64
C MET A 100 -6.70 1.27 13.36
N ILE A 101 -8.03 1.35 13.37
CA ILE A 101 -8.83 1.79 12.23
C ILE A 101 -8.54 3.26 11.90
N GLN A 102 -8.36 4.14 12.90
CA GLN A 102 -7.97 5.53 12.66
C GLN A 102 -6.64 5.63 11.90
N TRP A 103 -5.63 4.85 12.29
CA TRP A 103 -4.34 4.84 11.59
C TRP A 103 -4.40 4.19 10.21
N LEU A 104 -5.25 3.16 10.03
CA LEU A 104 -5.54 2.58 8.72
C LEU A 104 -6.13 3.64 7.78
N PHE A 105 -7.13 4.41 8.24
CA PHE A 105 -7.73 5.47 7.44
C PHE A 105 -6.83 6.68 7.28
N PHE A 106 -6.02 7.04 8.28
CA PHE A 106 -5.00 8.08 8.14
C PHE A 106 -4.05 7.78 6.98
N GLN A 107 -3.65 6.52 6.83
CA GLN A 107 -2.85 6.12 5.68
C GLN A 107 -3.67 6.14 4.38
N ASN A 108 -4.85 5.53 4.38
CA ASN A 108 -5.66 5.32 3.16
C ASN A 108 -6.21 6.64 2.59
N ALA A 109 -6.61 7.56 3.45
CA ALA A 109 -7.17 8.86 3.06
C ALA A 109 -6.11 9.98 2.96
N GLY A 110 -4.99 9.85 3.65
CA GLY A 110 -3.96 10.88 3.74
C GLY A 110 -2.65 10.48 3.08
N VAL A 111 -1.87 9.62 3.74
CA VAL A 111 -0.49 9.31 3.32
C VAL A 111 -0.44 8.79 1.89
N GLY A 112 -1.24 7.77 1.57
CA GLY A 112 -1.24 7.15 0.24
C GLY A 112 -1.60 8.14 -0.87
N PRO A 113 -2.76 8.81 -0.82
CA PRO A 113 -3.17 9.76 -1.84
C PRO A 113 -2.22 10.95 -1.99
N MET A 114 -1.76 11.56 -0.90
CA MET A 114 -0.92 12.76 -0.97
C MET A 114 0.49 12.43 -1.47
N GLN A 115 1.09 11.33 -1.01
CA GLN A 115 2.36 10.85 -1.55
C GLN A 115 2.22 10.37 -3.00
N GLY A 116 1.09 9.78 -3.37
CA GLY A 116 0.77 9.42 -4.75
C GLY A 116 0.77 10.65 -5.66
N GLN A 117 0.20 11.77 -5.21
CA GLN A 117 0.28 13.04 -5.94
C GLN A 117 1.71 13.60 -5.96
N ALA A 118 2.47 13.47 -4.87
CA ALA A 118 3.88 13.85 -4.87
C ALA A 118 4.68 13.04 -5.92
N ASN A 119 4.45 11.72 -6.00
CA ASN A 119 5.04 10.88 -7.04
C ASN A 119 4.67 11.39 -8.44
N HIS A 120 3.38 11.76 -8.64
CA HIS A 120 2.90 12.27 -9.91
C HIS A 120 3.67 13.51 -10.34
N PHE A 121 3.71 14.55 -9.51
CA PHE A 121 4.36 15.82 -9.86
C PHE A 121 5.89 15.73 -9.93
N VAL A 122 6.50 14.80 -9.19
CA VAL A 122 7.96 14.58 -9.24
C VAL A 122 8.38 13.78 -10.47
N ARG A 123 7.55 12.79 -10.92
CA ARG A 123 8.00 11.80 -11.91
C ARG A 123 7.15 11.73 -13.17
N TYR A 124 5.83 11.92 -13.07
CA TYR A 124 4.89 11.52 -14.12
C TYR A 124 4.29 12.70 -14.86
N ALA A 125 4.16 13.85 -14.24
CA ALA A 125 3.61 15.03 -14.88
C ALA A 125 4.28 15.30 -16.24
N PRO A 126 3.50 15.63 -17.28
CA PRO A 126 4.05 15.87 -18.62
C PRO A 126 4.96 17.10 -18.64
N GLU A 127 4.69 18.06 -17.76
CA GLU A 127 5.45 19.28 -17.57
C GLU A 127 5.83 19.47 -16.10
N LYS A 128 6.85 20.29 -15.86
CA LYS A 128 7.30 20.59 -14.50
C LYS A 128 6.40 21.65 -13.87
N ILE A 129 5.62 21.27 -12.85
CA ILE A 129 4.72 22.16 -12.11
C ILE A 129 5.26 22.33 -10.68
N ASP A 130 6.06 23.37 -10.46
CA ASP A 130 6.75 23.59 -9.18
C ASP A 130 5.77 23.76 -8.01
N TYR A 131 4.62 24.41 -8.20
CA TYR A 131 3.60 24.56 -7.18
C TYR A 131 3.04 23.20 -6.75
N GLY A 132 2.61 22.36 -7.69
CA GLY A 132 2.09 21.00 -7.40
C GLY A 132 3.13 20.15 -6.68
N THR A 133 4.37 20.14 -7.19
CA THR A 133 5.49 19.42 -6.58
C THR A 133 5.71 19.84 -5.12
N LYS A 134 5.82 21.16 -4.85
CA LYS A 134 6.03 21.70 -3.50
C LYS A 134 4.85 21.39 -2.58
N ARG A 135 3.61 21.60 -3.06
CA ARG A 135 2.40 21.37 -2.28
C ARG A 135 2.31 19.92 -1.77
N TYR A 136 2.41 18.95 -2.66
CA TYR A 136 2.22 17.55 -2.28
C TYR A 136 3.41 16.95 -1.54
N LYS A 137 4.65 17.37 -1.84
CA LYS A 137 5.80 17.02 -1.00
C LYS A 137 5.69 17.59 0.42
N ASN A 138 5.21 18.82 0.58
CA ASN A 138 5.04 19.42 1.89
C ASN A 138 3.91 18.75 2.68
N GLU A 139 2.79 18.39 2.02
CA GLU A 139 1.72 17.68 2.68
C GLU A 139 2.15 16.26 3.08
N THR A 140 2.89 15.55 2.23
CA THR A 140 3.48 14.24 2.59
C THR A 140 4.39 14.36 3.81
N LYS A 141 5.26 15.39 3.86
CA LYS A 141 6.13 15.64 5.02
C LYS A 141 5.33 15.95 6.28
N ARG A 142 4.23 16.72 6.17
CA ARG A 142 3.34 17.00 7.29
C ARG A 142 2.73 15.72 7.85
N LEU A 143 2.23 14.84 6.98
CA LEU A 143 1.71 13.54 7.37
C LEU A 143 2.78 12.65 8.02
N TYR A 144 4.01 12.67 7.50
CA TYR A 144 5.14 11.97 8.11
C TYR A 144 5.52 12.55 9.47
N SER A 145 5.38 13.86 9.68
CA SER A 145 5.59 14.47 11.01
C SER A 145 4.57 13.97 12.03
N VAL A 146 3.34 13.67 11.62
CA VAL A 146 2.33 13.05 12.50
C VAL A 146 2.75 11.62 12.88
N LEU A 147 3.22 10.82 11.91
CA LEU A 147 3.73 9.47 12.19
C LEU A 147 5.00 9.51 13.05
N GLU A 148 5.92 10.43 12.78
CA GLU A 148 7.14 10.65 13.57
C GLU A 148 6.79 10.98 15.02
N ALA A 149 5.85 11.90 15.25
CA ALA A 149 5.36 12.25 16.59
C ALA A 149 4.69 11.07 17.28
N ARG A 150 3.89 10.29 16.55
CA ARG A 150 3.24 9.07 17.09
C ARG A 150 4.26 8.04 17.57
N LEU A 151 5.39 7.92 16.89
CA LEU A 151 6.43 6.92 17.16
C LEU A 151 7.50 7.38 18.17
N GLN A 152 7.37 8.57 18.81
CA GLN A 152 8.37 9.05 19.79
C GLN A 152 8.55 8.08 20.96
N ASP A 153 7.44 7.59 21.53
CA ASP A 153 7.42 6.72 22.71
C ASP A 153 6.81 5.34 22.43
N ARG A 154 6.74 4.96 21.12
CA ARG A 154 6.06 3.73 20.69
C ARG A 154 6.90 2.97 19.67
N ASP A 155 6.63 1.66 19.61
CA ASP A 155 7.21 0.80 18.59
C ASP A 155 6.28 0.66 17.38
N TYR A 156 4.94 0.77 17.57
CA TYR A 156 3.91 0.59 16.54
C TYR A 156 2.81 1.62 16.64
N LEU A 157 2.05 1.80 15.55
CA LEU A 157 1.08 2.88 15.41
C LEU A 157 -0.15 2.73 16.29
N ALA A 158 -0.61 1.50 16.57
CA ALA A 158 -1.86 1.25 17.28
C ALA A 158 -1.69 0.37 18.54
N GLY A 159 -2.67 0.44 19.45
CA GLY A 159 -2.73 -0.33 20.67
C GLY A 159 -2.18 0.41 21.89
N LYS A 160 -2.37 -0.16 23.09
CA LYS A 160 -1.93 0.40 24.39
C LYS A 160 -0.41 0.37 24.55
N GLY A 161 0.10 1.21 25.44
CA GLY A 161 1.53 1.30 25.74
C GLY A 161 2.37 1.63 24.51
N ARG A 162 3.36 0.80 24.20
CA ARG A 162 4.23 0.96 23.04
C ARG A 162 3.61 0.49 21.72
N GLY A 163 2.35 0.07 21.73
CA GLY A 163 1.64 -0.44 20.56
C GLY A 163 1.94 -1.91 20.26
N LYS A 164 1.24 -2.42 19.26
CA LYS A 164 1.41 -3.77 18.72
C LYS A 164 1.42 -3.70 17.20
N TYR A 165 2.33 -4.45 16.56
CA TYR A 165 2.37 -4.58 15.11
C TYR A 165 1.01 -5.05 14.57
N SER A 166 0.44 -4.30 13.65
CA SER A 166 -0.94 -4.47 13.19
C SER A 166 -1.12 -4.07 11.74
N ILE A 167 -2.33 -4.24 11.22
CA ILE A 167 -2.67 -3.79 9.86
C ILE A 167 -2.45 -2.27 9.65
N ALA A 168 -2.48 -1.47 10.73
CA ALA A 168 -2.15 -0.04 10.67
C ALA A 168 -0.68 0.20 10.27
N ASP A 169 0.22 -0.65 10.79
CA ASP A 169 1.64 -0.59 10.48
C ASP A 169 1.90 -1.11 9.07
N ILE A 170 1.32 -2.25 8.70
CA ILE A 170 1.50 -2.87 7.37
C ILE A 170 1.05 -1.91 6.27
N THR A 171 -0.13 -1.30 6.42
CA THR A 171 -0.66 -0.38 5.40
C THR A 171 0.20 0.86 5.24
N THR A 172 0.75 1.38 6.35
CA THR A 172 1.56 2.62 6.37
C THR A 172 2.97 2.35 5.87
N PHE A 173 3.56 1.23 6.28
CA PHE A 173 4.91 0.82 5.91
C PHE A 173 5.15 0.84 4.40
N THR A 174 4.27 0.26 3.63
CA THR A 174 4.45 0.15 2.17
C THR A 174 4.60 1.51 1.50
N TRP A 175 3.89 2.54 1.98
CA TRP A 175 4.00 3.88 1.44
C TRP A 175 5.22 4.64 1.98
N VAL A 176 5.53 4.52 3.27
CA VAL A 176 6.71 5.14 3.88
C VAL A 176 8.00 4.61 3.25
N ARG A 177 8.06 3.30 2.98
CA ARG A 177 9.19 2.68 2.29
C ARG A 177 9.45 3.29 0.90
N TRP A 178 8.39 3.76 0.23
CA TRP A 178 8.48 4.44 -1.07
C TRP A 178 8.73 5.95 -0.98
N ALA A 179 9.06 6.49 0.19
CA ALA A 179 9.37 7.92 0.40
C ALA A 179 10.43 8.46 -0.59
N PRO A 180 11.55 7.76 -0.86
CA PRO A 180 12.54 8.23 -1.82
C PRO A 180 11.98 8.41 -3.23
N TRP A 181 10.97 7.61 -3.62
CA TRP A 181 10.30 7.73 -4.93
C TRP A 181 9.59 9.08 -5.09
N ALA A 182 9.03 9.61 -4.01
CA ALA A 182 8.43 10.95 -3.94
C ALA A 182 9.47 12.07 -3.75
N GLY A 183 10.76 11.74 -3.68
CA GLY A 183 11.81 12.69 -3.35
C GLY A 183 11.71 13.22 -1.91
N ILE A 184 11.26 12.37 -0.98
CA ILE A 184 11.19 12.67 0.46
C ILE A 184 12.40 12.05 1.15
N GLU A 185 13.19 12.89 1.83
CA GLU A 185 14.32 12.47 2.63
C GLU A 185 13.87 12.03 4.02
N MET A 186 14.22 10.79 4.40
CA MET A 186 13.83 10.21 5.68
C MET A 186 14.69 10.64 6.86
N THR A 187 15.79 11.32 6.61
CA THR A 187 16.71 11.84 7.67
C THR A 187 16.04 12.80 8.64
N LYS A 188 14.95 13.46 8.22
CA LYS A 188 14.13 14.36 9.05
C LYS A 188 13.09 13.65 9.92
N PHE A 189 12.94 12.33 9.76
CA PHE A 189 11.97 11.49 10.43
C PHE A 189 12.66 10.24 11.00
N PRO A 190 13.58 10.40 12.00
CA PRO A 190 14.43 9.31 12.45
C PRO A 190 13.68 8.16 13.10
N LYS A 191 12.57 8.42 13.84
CA LYS A 191 11.74 7.38 14.44
C LYS A 191 10.95 6.61 13.39
N LEU A 192 10.35 7.34 12.46
CA LEU A 192 9.61 6.75 11.32
C LEU A 192 10.55 5.93 10.42
N LYS A 193 11.78 6.42 10.21
CA LYS A 193 12.80 5.70 9.45
C LYS A 193 13.16 4.38 10.14
N LYS A 194 13.50 4.43 11.44
CA LYS A 194 13.82 3.24 12.24
C LYS A 194 12.67 2.23 12.24
N TRP A 195 11.44 2.69 12.48
CA TRP A 195 10.24 1.85 12.44
C TRP A 195 10.07 1.17 11.08
N CYS A 196 10.31 1.88 9.98
CA CYS A 196 10.22 1.32 8.63
C CYS A 196 11.29 0.24 8.40
N GLU A 197 12.53 0.47 8.84
CA GLU A 197 13.63 -0.48 8.75
C GLU A 197 13.36 -1.76 9.56
N GLU A 198 12.85 -1.62 10.79
CA GLU A 198 12.48 -2.76 11.64
C GLU A 198 11.36 -3.63 11.05
N ILE A 199 10.37 -3.03 10.41
CA ILE A 199 9.30 -3.76 9.72
C ILE A 199 9.86 -4.49 8.48
N GLU A 200 10.76 -3.86 7.73
CA GLU A 200 11.39 -4.45 6.53
C GLU A 200 12.20 -5.72 6.86
N GLU A 201 12.70 -5.86 8.10
CA GLU A 201 13.45 -7.04 8.55
C GLU A 201 12.58 -8.30 8.74
N ARG A 202 11.27 -8.18 8.81
CA ARG A 202 10.36 -9.31 9.02
C ARG A 202 10.32 -10.23 7.79
N ASP A 203 10.46 -11.53 7.99
CA ASP A 203 10.49 -12.51 6.89
C ASP A 203 9.22 -12.49 6.02
N ALA A 204 8.04 -12.36 6.65
CA ALA A 204 6.77 -12.25 5.92
C ALA A 204 6.71 -10.97 5.07
N VAL A 205 7.22 -9.85 5.60
CA VAL A 205 7.31 -8.60 4.85
C VAL A 205 8.21 -8.77 3.64
N ARG A 206 9.41 -9.35 3.82
CA ARG A 206 10.34 -9.62 2.71
C ARG A 206 9.71 -10.49 1.63
N ARG A 207 9.00 -11.56 2.00
CA ARG A 207 8.29 -12.40 1.01
C ARG A 207 7.19 -11.63 0.30
N GLY A 208 6.35 -10.88 1.03
CA GLY A 208 5.27 -10.10 0.46
C GLY A 208 5.71 -8.99 -0.49
N LEU A 209 6.89 -8.39 -0.25
CA LEU A 209 7.49 -7.38 -1.12
C LEU A 209 7.88 -7.93 -2.51
N LEU A 210 8.13 -9.22 -2.63
CA LEU A 210 8.48 -9.88 -3.90
C LEU A 210 7.27 -10.20 -4.78
N VAL A 211 6.04 -10.12 -4.26
CA VAL A 211 4.81 -10.47 -4.99
C VAL A 211 4.35 -9.29 -5.87
N PRO A 212 3.95 -9.54 -7.12
CA PRO A 212 3.89 -10.82 -7.86
C PRO A 212 5.14 -11.12 -8.70
N SER A 213 6.09 -10.20 -8.79
CA SER A 213 7.16 -10.20 -9.80
C SER A 213 8.40 -11.01 -9.42
N GLY A 214 8.54 -11.43 -8.17
CA GLY A 214 9.77 -12.02 -7.64
C GLY A 214 10.91 -11.00 -7.40
N GLU A 215 10.65 -9.71 -7.68
CA GLU A 215 11.62 -8.62 -7.52
C GLU A 215 11.08 -7.52 -6.61
N ASP A 216 11.94 -7.01 -5.75
CA ASP A 216 11.66 -5.81 -4.96
C ASP A 216 12.03 -4.55 -5.75
N GLN A 217 11.00 -3.78 -6.14
CA GLN A 217 11.17 -2.60 -6.98
C GLN A 217 11.99 -1.49 -6.30
N ILE A 218 11.86 -1.31 -4.98
CA ILE A 218 12.63 -0.31 -4.25
C ILE A 218 14.10 -0.72 -4.14
N GLU A 219 14.38 -1.99 -3.91
CA GLU A 219 15.77 -2.50 -3.93
C GLU A 219 16.41 -2.35 -5.31
N LYS A 220 15.66 -2.59 -6.38
CA LYS A 220 16.12 -2.35 -7.74
C LYS A 220 16.52 -0.90 -7.98
N LEU A 221 15.72 0.04 -7.48
CA LEU A 221 16.01 1.47 -7.54
C LEU A 221 17.19 1.89 -6.66
N ARG A 222 17.32 1.32 -5.45
CA ARG A 222 18.46 1.57 -4.57
C ARG A 222 19.78 1.15 -5.23
N ARG A 223 19.76 0.01 -5.96
CA ARG A 223 20.94 -0.52 -6.68
C ARG A 223 21.25 0.24 -7.96
N ASN A 224 20.24 0.73 -8.65
CA ASN A 224 20.37 1.47 -9.90
C ASN A 224 19.37 2.62 -9.97
N PRO A 225 19.75 3.82 -9.48
CA PRO A 225 18.89 5.02 -9.49
C PRO A 225 18.47 5.47 -10.89
N ASP A 226 19.24 5.09 -11.93
CA ASP A 226 18.99 5.46 -13.34
C ASP A 226 18.05 4.50 -14.07
N VAL A 227 17.53 3.47 -13.37
CA VAL A 227 16.52 2.58 -13.96
C VAL A 227 15.34 3.40 -14.45
N GLN A 228 14.97 3.19 -15.70
CA GLN A 228 13.76 3.81 -16.27
C GLN A 228 12.54 3.39 -15.45
N ASP A 229 11.73 4.38 -15.10
CA ASP A 229 10.50 4.17 -14.36
C ASP A 229 9.49 3.40 -15.23
N PRO A 230 9.18 2.14 -14.90
CA PRO A 230 8.30 1.31 -15.71
C PRO A 230 6.85 1.85 -15.76
N PHE A 231 6.47 2.70 -14.80
CA PHE A 231 5.11 3.24 -14.70
C PHE A 231 4.91 4.55 -15.45
N LYS A 232 6.00 5.23 -15.86
CA LYS A 232 5.91 6.58 -16.41
C LYS A 232 5.08 6.65 -17.70
N ALA A 233 5.32 5.75 -18.62
CA ALA A 233 4.60 5.70 -19.90
C ALA A 233 3.11 5.37 -19.66
N TRP A 234 2.83 4.40 -18.81
CA TRP A 234 1.47 3.99 -18.48
C TRP A 234 0.67 5.10 -17.79
N VAL A 235 1.25 5.75 -16.76
CA VAL A 235 0.57 6.86 -16.06
C VAL A 235 0.22 8.00 -17.01
N ARG A 236 1.15 8.37 -17.92
CA ARG A 236 0.92 9.42 -18.91
C ARG A 236 -0.15 9.05 -19.94
N LYS A 237 -0.15 7.80 -20.41
CA LYS A 237 -1.19 7.27 -21.28
C LYS A 237 -2.57 7.36 -20.64
N GLY A 238 -2.72 6.83 -19.41
CA GLY A 238 -4.00 6.85 -18.69
C GLY A 238 -4.53 8.25 -18.43
N GLN A 239 -3.67 9.23 -18.19
CA GLN A 239 -4.09 10.63 -18.03
C GLN A 239 -4.60 11.24 -19.33
N LYS A 240 -3.94 10.94 -20.45
CA LYS A 240 -4.41 11.39 -21.75
C LYS A 240 -5.78 10.81 -22.10
N GLU A 241 -5.96 9.50 -21.87
CA GLU A 241 -7.26 8.84 -22.10
C GLU A 241 -8.39 9.43 -21.24
N ILE A 242 -8.12 9.76 -19.98
CA ILE A 242 -9.10 10.42 -19.10
C ILE A 242 -9.44 11.80 -19.63
N ALA A 243 -8.47 12.60 -20.04
CA ALA A 243 -8.71 13.92 -20.62
C ALA A 243 -9.52 13.83 -21.93
N ASP A 244 -9.18 12.89 -22.81
CA ASP A 244 -9.89 12.68 -24.08
C ASP A 244 -11.35 12.19 -23.86
N THR A 245 -11.61 11.43 -22.79
CA THR A 245 -12.93 10.85 -22.50
C THR A 245 -13.86 11.82 -21.78
N HIS A 246 -13.32 12.63 -20.86
CA HIS A 246 -14.12 13.49 -19.98
C HIS A 246 -14.04 14.98 -20.37
N GLY A 247 -13.25 15.32 -21.39
CA GLY A 247 -13.12 16.62 -22.03
C GLY A 247 -12.86 17.80 -21.08
N ASN A 248 -11.94 18.66 -21.43
CA ASN A 248 -11.92 20.04 -20.95
C ASN A 248 -12.57 20.95 -21.99
#